data_7836840ba05b8f1e4456088eae249137
#
_entry.id   7836840ba05b8f1e4456088eae249137
#
_cell.length_a   1.000
_cell.length_b   1.000
_cell.length_c   1.000
_cell.angle_alpha   90.00
_cell.angle_beta   90.00
_cell.angle_gamma   90.00
#
_symmetry.space_group_name_H-M   'P 1'
#
loop_
_entity.id
_entity.type
_entity.pdbx_description
1 polymer ?
#
loop_
_entity_poly.entity_id
_entity_poly.type
_entity_poly.pdbx_seq_one_letter_code
_entity_poly.pdbx_strand_id
1 'polypeptide(L)'
;MRYAAKVAYDGSRFSGWQKQPGVTGETIQEHLERALLVLNKQDTKVVAAGRTDRGVHALGQVISFDTTSRWDPQKLRNALDANLPASIGIMAVAEVPEDFSARRSALWREYVYFAWKRHGCPPHIAPYVWRNAVPWDRDLLREMCSILKGRQNFSAFCRKADLPDNAERTILSSGVAGKGPLLRIRIRGESFLTNMIRIIVGSMDLVASGKRDISWFGSLLSGGERCQAGPTAPACGLFLVNAGYGISLWNDS
;
A
#
# COMPACT_ATOMS: atom_id res chain seq x y z
N MET A 1 20.66 -4.25 -18.07
CA MET A 1 20.99 -3.78 -16.72
C MET A 1 19.71 -3.64 -15.92
N ARG A 2 19.68 -4.14 -14.69
CA ARG A 2 18.49 -4.09 -13.85
C ARG A 2 18.62 -3.06 -12.74
N TYR A 3 17.54 -2.31 -12.52
CA TYR A 3 17.43 -1.28 -11.49
C TYR A 3 16.21 -1.48 -10.62
N ALA A 4 16.31 -1.04 -9.37
CA ALA A 4 15.19 -0.80 -8.49
C ALA A 4 15.00 0.70 -8.28
N ALA A 5 13.75 1.16 -8.17
CA ALA A 5 13.47 2.53 -7.81
C ALA A 5 12.43 2.59 -6.67
N LYS A 6 12.63 3.55 -5.76
CA LYS A 6 11.65 3.93 -4.74
C LYS A 6 10.78 5.03 -5.28
N VAL A 7 9.47 4.82 -5.30
CA VAL A 7 8.50 5.71 -5.94
C VAL A 7 7.45 6.16 -4.92
N ALA A 8 7.19 7.46 -4.87
CA ALA A 8 6.08 8.05 -4.15
C ALA A 8 5.01 8.53 -5.13
N TYR A 9 3.74 8.46 -4.77
CA TYR A 9 2.66 8.98 -5.61
C TYR A 9 1.40 9.36 -4.83
N ASP A 10 0.71 10.37 -5.35
CA ASP A 10 -0.66 10.69 -4.99
C ASP A 10 -1.63 9.85 -5.84
N GLY A 11 -2.17 8.80 -5.24
CA GLY A 11 -3.06 7.84 -5.91
C GLY A 11 -4.44 8.39 -6.28
N SER A 12 -4.84 9.54 -5.76
CA SER A 12 -6.16 10.13 -6.01
C SER A 12 -6.40 10.47 -7.49
N ARG A 13 -5.32 10.72 -8.24
CA ARG A 13 -5.33 11.11 -9.65
C ARG A 13 -5.31 9.94 -10.63
N PHE A 14 -5.20 8.69 -10.14
CA PHE A 14 -5.00 7.51 -10.96
C PHE A 14 -6.08 6.46 -10.75
N SER A 15 -6.26 5.62 -11.76
CA SER A 15 -7.15 4.46 -11.73
C SER A 15 -6.54 3.24 -11.02
N GLY A 16 -5.55 3.48 -10.16
CA GLY A 16 -4.78 2.49 -9.42
C GLY A 16 -3.40 2.25 -10.04
N TRP A 17 -2.73 1.21 -9.55
CA TRP A 17 -1.40 0.85 -10.04
C TRP A 17 -1.41 0.36 -11.48
N GLN A 18 -2.30 -0.57 -11.79
CA GLN A 18 -2.32 -1.27 -13.08
C GLN A 18 -3.70 -1.18 -13.73
N LYS A 19 -3.74 -1.04 -15.05
CA LYS A 19 -4.95 -1.04 -15.86
C LYS A 19 -5.74 -2.34 -15.66
N GLN A 20 -7.05 -2.19 -15.50
CA GLN A 20 -7.98 -3.29 -15.40
C GLN A 20 -8.98 -3.20 -16.58
N PRO A 21 -9.47 -4.34 -17.11
CA PRO A 21 -10.50 -4.33 -18.13
C PRO A 21 -11.73 -3.52 -17.67
N GLY A 22 -12.25 -2.66 -18.55
CA GLY A 22 -13.42 -1.83 -18.26
C GLY A 22 -13.20 -0.62 -17.36
N VAL A 23 -11.97 -0.37 -16.87
CA VAL A 23 -11.64 0.81 -16.09
C VAL A 23 -11.04 1.88 -16.99
N THR A 24 -11.64 3.09 -16.98
CA THR A 24 -11.13 4.26 -17.70
C THR A 24 -10.18 5.05 -16.81
N GLY A 25 -9.24 5.77 -17.45
CA GLY A 25 -8.25 6.61 -16.80
C GLY A 25 -6.85 5.99 -16.77
N GLU A 26 -5.87 6.86 -16.57
CA GLU A 26 -4.44 6.49 -16.56
C GLU A 26 -4.04 5.80 -15.25
N THR A 27 -3.04 4.95 -15.34
CA THR A 27 -2.48 4.21 -14.19
C THR A 27 -1.06 4.65 -13.90
N ILE A 28 -0.60 4.42 -12.68
CA ILE A 28 0.76 4.77 -12.25
C ILE A 28 1.79 3.99 -13.09
N GLN A 29 1.52 2.70 -13.36
CA GLN A 29 2.38 1.85 -14.17
C GLN A 29 2.55 2.39 -15.60
N GLU A 30 1.48 2.85 -16.24
CA GLU A 30 1.54 3.43 -17.61
C GLU A 30 2.43 4.69 -17.67
N HIS A 31 2.39 5.57 -16.65
CA HIS A 31 3.26 6.73 -16.58
C HIS A 31 4.74 6.36 -16.45
N LEU A 32 5.04 5.39 -15.57
CA LEU A 32 6.41 4.90 -15.37
C LEU A 32 6.95 4.21 -16.63
N GLU A 33 6.14 3.39 -17.29
CA GLU A 33 6.52 2.70 -18.51
C GLU A 33 6.72 3.68 -19.69
N ARG A 34 5.91 4.76 -19.80
CA ARG A 34 6.14 5.85 -20.77
C ARG A 34 7.44 6.59 -20.48
N ALA A 35 7.74 6.92 -19.23
CA ALA A 35 9.02 7.57 -18.89
C ALA A 35 10.21 6.69 -19.27
N LEU A 36 10.12 5.38 -19.02
CA LEU A 36 11.15 4.42 -19.43
C LEU A 36 11.26 4.27 -20.94
N LEU A 37 10.14 4.32 -21.68
CA LEU A 37 10.15 4.29 -23.15
C LEU A 37 10.95 5.47 -23.74
N VAL A 38 10.82 6.67 -23.15
CA VAL A 38 11.60 7.85 -23.56
C VAL A 38 13.11 7.61 -23.39
N LEU A 39 13.52 6.98 -22.27
CA LEU A 39 14.93 6.74 -21.95
C LEU A 39 15.53 5.54 -22.72
N ASN A 40 14.81 4.44 -22.77
CA ASN A 40 15.27 3.17 -23.34
C ASN A 40 15.05 3.07 -24.86
N LYS A 41 14.17 3.91 -25.43
CA LYS A 41 13.70 3.84 -26.83
C LYS A 41 13.03 2.51 -27.19
N GLN A 42 12.61 1.75 -26.18
CA GLN A 42 11.89 0.48 -26.33
C GLN A 42 10.96 0.26 -25.14
N ASP A 43 9.92 -0.54 -25.32
CA ASP A 43 8.98 -0.90 -24.27
C ASP A 43 9.68 -1.60 -23.12
N THR A 44 9.46 -1.11 -21.93
CA THR A 44 10.06 -1.64 -20.70
C THR A 44 8.97 -1.89 -19.67
N LYS A 45 8.85 -3.11 -19.21
CA LYS A 45 7.87 -3.49 -18.18
C LYS A 45 8.36 -3.12 -16.79
N VAL A 46 7.47 -2.54 -16.00
CA VAL A 46 7.68 -2.22 -14.59
C VAL A 46 7.03 -3.26 -13.70
N VAL A 47 7.81 -3.81 -12.75
CA VAL A 47 7.31 -4.74 -11.73
C VAL A 47 7.31 -4.05 -10.38
N ALA A 48 6.15 -3.95 -9.72
CA ALA A 48 5.99 -3.32 -8.40
C ALA A 48 6.04 -4.34 -7.25
N ALA A 49 6.51 -3.92 -6.08
CA ALA A 49 6.47 -4.71 -4.84
C ALA A 49 5.04 -5.11 -4.44
N GLY A 50 4.08 -4.21 -4.65
CA GLY A 50 2.66 -4.45 -4.40
C GLY A 50 1.79 -3.56 -5.28
N ARG A 51 0.68 -4.09 -5.79
CA ARG A 51 -0.32 -3.28 -6.49
C ARG A 51 -1.12 -2.51 -5.46
N THR A 52 -1.48 -1.27 -5.80
CA THR A 52 -2.38 -0.43 -5.00
C THR A 52 -3.67 -0.18 -5.75
N ASP A 53 -4.79 -0.13 -5.01
CA ASP A 53 -6.10 0.16 -5.57
C ASP A 53 -6.21 1.63 -6.00
N ARG A 54 -7.26 1.95 -6.77
CA ARG A 54 -7.60 3.34 -7.10
C ARG A 54 -7.72 4.19 -5.84
N GLY A 55 -7.05 5.34 -5.83
CA GLY A 55 -7.07 6.30 -4.74
C GLY A 55 -6.14 5.95 -3.56
N VAL A 56 -5.43 4.83 -3.59
CA VAL A 56 -4.42 4.47 -2.59
C VAL A 56 -3.08 5.11 -2.96
N HIS A 57 -2.43 5.72 -1.98
CA HIS A 57 -1.16 6.44 -2.13
C HIS A 57 0.06 5.55 -1.86
N ALA A 58 1.24 6.04 -2.19
CA ALA A 58 2.50 5.46 -1.73
C ALA A 58 3.52 6.54 -1.35
N LEU A 59 4.28 6.27 -0.31
CA LEU A 59 5.48 7.03 0.07
C LEU A 59 6.77 6.24 -0.25
N GLY A 60 6.65 4.93 -0.52
CA GLY A 60 7.79 4.06 -0.71
C GLY A 60 7.42 2.77 -1.46
N GLN A 61 6.67 2.87 -2.56
CA GLN A 61 6.55 1.77 -3.52
C GLN A 61 7.93 1.44 -4.08
N VAL A 62 8.24 0.17 -4.20
CA VAL A 62 9.46 -0.27 -4.88
C VAL A 62 9.09 -0.90 -6.21
N ILE A 63 9.81 -0.48 -7.26
CA ILE A 63 9.68 -1.06 -8.61
C ILE A 63 11.01 -1.64 -9.06
N SER A 64 10.97 -2.62 -9.98
CA SER A 64 12.13 -3.08 -10.73
C SER A 64 11.86 -3.03 -12.23
N PHE A 65 12.88 -2.69 -13.00
CA PHE A 65 12.83 -2.56 -14.45
C PHE A 65 14.24 -2.73 -15.05
N ASP A 66 14.29 -2.91 -16.37
CA ASP A 66 15.53 -3.04 -17.11
C ASP A 66 15.82 -1.79 -17.93
N THR A 67 17.12 -1.51 -18.16
CA THR A 67 17.56 -0.46 -19.10
C THR A 67 18.45 -1.06 -20.19
N THR A 68 18.45 -0.44 -21.37
CA THR A 68 19.27 -0.86 -22.51
C THR A 68 20.74 -0.54 -22.33
N SER A 69 21.07 0.49 -21.54
CA SER A 69 22.43 0.92 -21.22
C SER A 69 22.61 1.07 -19.71
N ARG A 70 23.86 1.10 -19.28
CA ARG A 70 24.17 1.38 -17.87
C ARG A 70 24.03 2.86 -17.58
N TRP A 71 23.35 3.15 -16.47
CA TRP A 71 23.12 4.49 -15.97
C TRP A 71 23.78 4.67 -14.59
N ASP A 72 24.28 5.85 -14.33
CA ASP A 72 24.49 6.31 -12.97
C ASP A 72 23.13 6.42 -12.28
N PRO A 73 22.95 5.83 -11.07
CA PRO A 73 21.65 5.80 -10.40
C PRO A 73 21.03 7.19 -10.15
N GLN A 74 21.86 8.20 -9.82
CA GLN A 74 21.37 9.56 -9.57
C GLN A 74 20.92 10.24 -10.87
N LYS A 75 21.65 10.04 -11.97
CA LYS A 75 21.26 10.55 -13.29
C LYS A 75 19.99 9.88 -13.78
N LEU A 76 19.86 8.57 -13.60
CA LEU A 76 18.64 7.81 -13.95
C LEU A 76 17.44 8.28 -13.14
N ARG A 77 17.61 8.49 -11.82
CA ARG A 77 16.57 9.07 -10.97
C ARG A 77 16.06 10.40 -11.54
N ASN A 78 16.97 11.33 -11.82
CA ASN A 78 16.62 12.67 -12.32
C ASN A 78 15.96 12.61 -13.70
N ALA A 79 16.43 11.73 -14.58
CA ALA A 79 15.88 11.56 -15.92
C ALA A 79 14.46 10.96 -15.88
N LEU A 80 14.21 9.97 -14.99
CA LEU A 80 12.86 9.42 -14.79
C LEU A 80 11.93 10.48 -14.22
N ASP A 81 12.34 11.17 -13.15
CA ASP A 81 11.54 12.17 -12.46
C ASP A 81 11.10 13.32 -13.39
N ALA A 82 11.99 13.76 -14.27
CA ALA A 82 11.71 14.81 -15.27
C ALA A 82 10.66 14.40 -16.34
N ASN A 83 10.40 13.10 -16.51
CA ASN A 83 9.41 12.57 -17.46
C ASN A 83 8.11 12.13 -16.82
N LEU A 84 7.89 12.44 -15.53
CA LEU A 84 6.72 12.06 -14.76
C LEU A 84 5.87 13.27 -14.38
N PRO A 85 4.56 13.11 -14.19
CA PRO A 85 3.72 14.18 -13.65
C PRO A 85 4.07 14.44 -12.18
N ALA A 86 3.83 15.65 -11.68
CA ALA A 86 4.11 16.05 -10.29
C ALA A 86 3.44 15.18 -9.22
N SER A 87 2.48 14.33 -9.59
CA SER A 87 1.81 13.36 -8.72
C SER A 87 2.56 12.03 -8.56
N ILE A 88 3.68 11.84 -9.27
CA ILE A 88 4.58 10.67 -9.15
C ILE A 88 6.01 11.21 -9.02
N GLY A 89 6.74 10.78 -7.99
CA GLY A 89 8.14 11.17 -7.76
C GLY A 89 9.04 9.95 -7.58
N ILE A 90 10.25 10.02 -8.13
CA ILE A 90 11.30 9.01 -7.96
C ILE A 90 12.21 9.43 -6.79
N MET A 91 12.06 8.73 -5.67
CA MET A 91 12.77 9.08 -4.43
C MET A 91 14.22 8.58 -4.41
N ALA A 92 14.46 7.37 -4.95
CA ALA A 92 15.78 6.76 -5.04
C ALA A 92 15.84 5.76 -6.21
N VAL A 93 17.03 5.51 -6.74
CA VAL A 93 17.32 4.45 -7.73
C VAL A 93 18.60 3.74 -7.31
N ALA A 94 18.64 2.42 -7.48
CA ALA A 94 19.81 1.59 -7.25
C ALA A 94 19.94 0.54 -8.35
N GLU A 95 21.18 0.21 -8.74
CA GLU A 95 21.49 -0.97 -9.55
C GLU A 95 21.30 -2.22 -8.68
N VAL A 96 20.68 -3.26 -9.22
CA VAL A 96 20.37 -4.51 -8.49
C VAL A 96 20.75 -5.74 -9.31
N PRO A 97 20.90 -6.91 -8.68
CA PRO A 97 21.15 -8.17 -9.41
C PRO A 97 20.08 -8.43 -10.49
N GLU A 98 20.47 -9.12 -11.57
CA GLU A 98 19.59 -9.36 -12.72
C GLU A 98 18.35 -10.20 -12.38
N ASP A 99 18.45 -11.08 -11.38
CA ASP A 99 17.35 -11.90 -10.88
C ASP A 99 16.41 -11.15 -9.90
N PHE A 100 16.79 -9.95 -9.46
CA PHE A 100 15.97 -9.15 -8.54
C PHE A 100 14.60 -8.83 -9.14
N SER A 101 13.57 -9.06 -8.35
CA SER A 101 12.20 -8.68 -8.69
C SER A 101 11.57 -7.95 -7.51
N ALA A 102 11.16 -6.70 -7.70
CA ALA A 102 10.51 -5.92 -6.65
C ALA A 102 9.33 -6.65 -5.99
N ARG A 103 8.64 -7.52 -6.73
CA ARG A 103 7.52 -8.31 -6.20
C ARG A 103 7.96 -9.59 -5.48
N ARG A 104 8.82 -10.41 -6.14
CA ARG A 104 9.16 -11.75 -5.66
C ARG A 104 10.25 -11.74 -4.59
N SER A 105 11.20 -10.81 -4.71
CA SER A 105 12.30 -10.65 -3.75
C SER A 105 11.89 -9.92 -2.46
N ALA A 106 10.68 -9.34 -2.41
CA ALA A 106 10.22 -8.63 -1.22
C ALA A 106 9.82 -9.58 -0.11
N LEU A 107 10.45 -9.43 1.05
CA LEU A 107 10.19 -10.19 2.26
C LEU A 107 8.94 -9.68 3.00
N TRP A 108 8.69 -8.38 2.94
CA TRP A 108 7.52 -7.77 3.55
C TRP A 108 7.12 -6.46 2.85
N ARG A 109 5.87 -6.03 3.06
CA ARG A 109 5.32 -4.72 2.69
C ARG A 109 4.74 -4.10 3.95
N GLU A 110 4.83 -2.77 4.02
CA GLU A 110 4.29 -2.01 5.12
C GLU A 110 3.35 -0.94 4.62
N TYR A 111 2.18 -0.91 5.24
CA TYR A 111 1.16 0.09 4.98
C TYR A 111 0.85 0.88 6.24
N VAL A 112 0.46 2.12 6.03
CA VAL A 112 -0.09 2.98 7.07
C VAL A 112 -1.44 3.50 6.61
N TYR A 113 -2.42 3.41 7.49
CA TYR A 113 -3.73 3.99 7.27
C TYR A 113 -3.94 5.19 8.18
N PHE A 114 -4.25 6.36 7.62
CA PHE A 114 -4.50 7.59 8.35
C PHE A 114 -6.00 7.87 8.49
N ALA A 115 -6.44 8.19 9.69
CA ALA A 115 -7.80 8.60 9.99
C ALA A 115 -7.81 9.92 10.79
N TRP A 116 -8.76 10.81 10.45
CA TRP A 116 -9.02 12.02 11.21
C TRP A 116 -10.34 11.88 11.97
N LYS A 117 -10.26 11.83 13.29
CA LYS A 117 -11.36 11.46 14.20
C LYS A 117 -11.98 12.65 14.91
N ARG A 118 -12.18 13.76 14.17
CA ARG A 118 -12.80 15.00 14.67
C ARG A 118 -13.44 15.78 13.53
N HIS A 119 -14.45 16.61 13.85
CA HIS A 119 -14.91 17.65 12.93
C HIS A 119 -13.80 18.66 12.62
N GLY A 120 -13.84 19.31 11.47
CA GLY A 120 -12.86 20.32 11.10
C GLY A 120 -11.45 19.71 10.79
N CYS A 121 -11.34 18.98 9.69
CA CYS A 121 -10.07 18.50 9.17
C CYS A 121 -9.37 19.59 8.36
N PRO A 122 -8.08 19.90 8.60
CA PRO A 122 -7.33 20.86 7.80
C PRO A 122 -7.34 20.51 6.31
N PRO A 123 -7.63 21.46 5.39
CA PRO A 123 -7.79 21.19 3.96
C PRO A 123 -6.59 20.51 3.31
N HIS A 124 -5.38 20.85 3.72
CA HIS A 124 -4.13 20.30 3.15
C HIS A 124 -3.87 18.83 3.49
N ILE A 125 -4.51 18.27 4.55
CA ILE A 125 -4.42 16.85 4.89
C ILE A 125 -5.72 16.09 4.61
N ALA A 126 -6.81 16.80 4.42
CA ALA A 126 -8.14 16.21 4.20
C ALA A 126 -8.21 15.21 3.02
N PRO A 127 -7.46 15.37 1.91
CA PRO A 127 -7.41 14.40 0.82
C PRO A 127 -6.69 13.10 1.18
N TYR A 128 -5.90 13.08 2.26
CA TYR A 128 -4.98 12.00 2.63
C TYR A 128 -5.36 11.25 3.90
N VAL A 129 -6.57 11.48 4.40
CA VAL A 129 -7.07 10.85 5.64
C VAL A 129 -8.53 10.43 5.49
N TRP A 130 -8.90 9.37 6.14
CA TRP A 130 -10.31 9.05 6.33
C TRP A 130 -10.93 9.98 7.37
N ARG A 131 -11.74 10.91 6.93
CA ARG A 131 -12.50 11.84 7.80
C ARG A 131 -13.71 11.13 8.36
N ASN A 132 -13.64 10.76 9.63
CA ASN A 132 -14.75 10.15 10.36
C ASN A 132 -14.73 10.70 11.79
N ALA A 133 -15.67 11.56 12.13
CA ALA A 133 -15.70 12.25 13.42
C ALA A 133 -16.08 11.35 14.61
N VAL A 134 -16.57 10.13 14.38
CA VAL A 134 -16.88 9.17 15.46
C VAL A 134 -15.59 8.81 16.17
N PRO A 135 -15.45 9.03 17.48
CA PRO A 135 -14.25 8.68 18.22
C PRO A 135 -13.94 7.17 18.14
N TRP A 136 -12.67 6.84 18.13
CA TRP A 136 -12.20 5.46 18.24
C TRP A 136 -11.59 5.22 19.62
N ASP A 137 -12.00 4.13 20.26
CA ASP A 137 -11.32 3.62 21.44
C ASP A 137 -9.93 3.12 21.05
N ARG A 138 -8.90 3.76 21.62
CA ARG A 138 -7.49 3.48 21.27
C ARG A 138 -6.99 2.18 21.90
N ASP A 139 -7.55 1.76 23.01
CA ASP A 139 -7.15 0.54 23.68
C ASP A 139 -7.70 -0.66 22.92
N LEU A 140 -8.95 -0.60 22.47
CA LEU A 140 -9.51 -1.58 21.54
C LEU A 140 -8.72 -1.65 20.22
N LEU A 141 -8.27 -0.52 19.68
CA LEU A 141 -7.41 -0.52 18.48
C LEU A 141 -6.07 -1.23 18.74
N ARG A 142 -5.43 -1.01 19.89
CA ARG A 142 -4.18 -1.68 20.26
C ARG A 142 -4.37 -3.18 20.40
N GLU A 143 -5.47 -3.58 21.03
CA GLU A 143 -5.82 -4.99 21.21
C GLU A 143 -6.06 -5.66 19.86
N MET A 144 -6.86 -5.07 18.96
CA MET A 144 -7.06 -5.56 17.60
C MET A 144 -5.74 -5.63 16.80
N CYS A 145 -4.85 -4.65 16.95
CA CYS A 145 -3.51 -4.72 16.36
C CYS A 145 -2.70 -5.90 16.92
N SER A 146 -2.86 -6.25 18.20
CA SER A 146 -2.19 -7.42 18.76
C SER A 146 -2.75 -8.72 18.20
N ILE A 147 -4.07 -8.83 18.10
CA ILE A 147 -4.78 -9.99 17.54
C ILE A 147 -4.38 -10.26 16.08
N LEU A 148 -4.13 -9.22 15.27
CA LEU A 148 -3.76 -9.37 13.87
C LEU A 148 -2.42 -10.09 13.64
N LYS A 149 -1.51 -10.11 14.61
CA LYS A 149 -0.15 -10.65 14.43
C LYS A 149 -0.15 -12.15 14.23
N GLY A 150 0.79 -12.63 13.42
CA GLY A 150 0.97 -14.05 13.13
C GLY A 150 0.34 -14.47 11.81
N ARG A 151 0.33 -15.77 11.57
CA ARG A 151 -0.26 -16.41 10.39
C ARG A 151 -1.72 -16.75 10.67
N GLN A 152 -2.63 -16.21 9.85
CA GLN A 152 -4.06 -16.35 10.03
C GLN A 152 -4.77 -16.38 8.67
N ASN A 153 -6.04 -16.79 8.66
CA ASN A 153 -6.87 -16.82 7.46
C ASN A 153 -7.60 -15.48 7.28
N PHE A 154 -7.27 -14.76 6.21
CA PHE A 154 -7.84 -13.44 5.89
C PHE A 154 -8.92 -13.48 4.80
N SER A 155 -9.57 -14.62 4.56
CA SER A 155 -10.60 -14.75 3.52
C SER A 155 -11.76 -13.75 3.70
N ALA A 156 -12.19 -13.48 4.93
CA ALA A 156 -13.21 -12.47 5.25
C ALA A 156 -12.80 -11.05 4.84
N PHE A 157 -11.50 -10.77 4.71
CA PHE A 157 -10.95 -9.47 4.34
C PHE A 157 -10.61 -9.34 2.86
N CYS A 158 -11.21 -10.19 2.00
CA CYS A 158 -11.05 -10.15 0.55
C CYS A 158 -12.40 -10.31 -0.14
N ARG A 159 -12.58 -9.70 -1.32
CA ARG A 159 -13.78 -9.93 -2.12
C ARG A 159 -13.72 -11.35 -2.70
N LYS A 160 -14.87 -12.02 -2.78
CA LYS A 160 -14.96 -13.39 -3.32
C LYS A 160 -14.33 -13.54 -4.71
N ALA A 161 -14.55 -12.56 -5.59
CA ALA A 161 -13.99 -12.55 -6.94
C ALA A 161 -12.44 -12.41 -6.99
N ASP A 162 -11.81 -11.92 -5.94
CA ASP A 162 -10.35 -11.70 -5.85
C ASP A 162 -9.69 -12.70 -4.88
N LEU A 163 -10.48 -13.60 -4.28
CA LEU A 163 -10.00 -14.53 -3.26
C LEU A 163 -9.18 -15.66 -3.90
N PRO A 164 -7.89 -15.81 -3.56
CA PRO A 164 -7.09 -16.94 -4.02
C PRO A 164 -7.44 -18.22 -3.22
N ASP A 165 -7.01 -19.37 -3.73
CA ASP A 165 -7.18 -20.67 -3.04
C ASP A 165 -6.57 -20.67 -1.63
N ASN A 166 -5.43 -19.98 -1.45
CA ASN A 166 -4.81 -19.79 -0.15
C ASN A 166 -4.97 -18.33 0.31
N ALA A 167 -5.83 -18.12 1.30
CA ALA A 167 -6.08 -16.82 1.93
C ALA A 167 -5.27 -16.60 3.22
N GLU A 168 -4.40 -17.54 3.63
CA GLU A 168 -3.53 -17.35 4.79
C GLU A 168 -2.46 -16.30 4.50
N ARG A 169 -2.24 -15.39 5.42
CA ARG A 169 -1.21 -14.36 5.38
C ARG A 169 -0.54 -14.22 6.74
N THR A 170 0.72 -13.79 6.74
CA THR A 170 1.48 -13.52 7.95
C THR A 170 1.59 -12.02 8.16
N ILE A 171 1.02 -11.53 9.26
CA ILE A 171 1.23 -10.17 9.74
C ILE A 171 2.42 -10.16 10.71
N LEU A 172 3.51 -9.51 10.33
CA LEU A 172 4.76 -9.44 11.08
C LEU A 172 4.68 -8.45 12.23
N SER A 173 4.04 -7.30 11.98
CA SER A 173 3.78 -6.31 13.02
C SER A 173 2.57 -5.46 12.67
N SER A 174 1.87 -5.01 13.69
CA SER A 174 0.81 -4.01 13.58
C SER A 174 0.78 -3.15 14.83
N GLY A 175 0.27 -1.95 14.70
CA GLY A 175 0.18 -1.01 15.81
C GLY A 175 -0.58 0.25 15.45
N VAL A 176 -1.05 0.94 16.49
CA VAL A 176 -1.73 2.22 16.38
C VAL A 176 -0.90 3.31 17.08
N ALA A 177 -0.82 4.47 16.45
CA ALA A 177 -0.19 5.66 17.01
C ALA A 177 -0.94 6.91 16.54
N GLY A 178 -0.64 8.04 17.17
CA GLY A 178 -1.17 9.34 16.79
C GLY A 178 -1.35 10.25 17.98
N LYS A 179 -1.44 11.55 17.68
CA LYS A 179 -1.67 12.61 18.67
C LYS A 179 -2.93 13.40 18.27
N GLY A 180 -3.76 13.70 19.25
CA GLY A 180 -5.03 14.42 18.98
C GLY A 180 -5.95 13.63 18.04
N PRO A 181 -6.55 14.28 17.06
CA PRO A 181 -7.52 13.67 16.15
C PRO A 181 -6.90 12.82 15.03
N LEU A 182 -5.61 13.00 14.73
CA LEU A 182 -4.92 12.23 13.70
C LEU A 182 -4.44 10.90 14.28
N LEU A 183 -5.00 9.81 13.78
CA LEU A 183 -4.60 8.44 14.11
C LEU A 183 -3.97 7.77 12.89
N ARG A 184 -3.01 6.90 13.14
CA ARG A 184 -2.39 6.04 12.13
C ARG A 184 -2.39 4.59 12.62
N ILE A 185 -2.83 3.69 11.74
CA ILE A 185 -2.73 2.25 11.93
C ILE A 185 -1.64 1.76 10.96
N ARG A 186 -0.61 1.13 11.49
CA ARG A 186 0.50 0.56 10.72
C ARG A 186 0.34 -0.96 10.69
N ILE A 187 0.49 -1.55 9.50
CA ILE A 187 0.44 -3.01 9.31
C ILE A 187 1.59 -3.40 8.39
N ARG A 188 2.47 -4.29 8.86
CA ARG A 188 3.54 -4.92 8.09
C ARG A 188 3.26 -6.41 7.98
N GLY A 189 3.32 -6.94 6.78
CA GLY A 189 3.11 -8.37 6.50
C GLY A 189 3.91 -8.83 5.29
N GLU A 190 4.04 -10.15 5.13
CA GLU A 190 4.75 -10.76 3.99
C GLU A 190 4.03 -10.47 2.68
N SER A 191 2.71 -10.58 2.69
CA SER A 191 1.86 -10.26 1.54
C SER A 191 0.44 -9.91 2.00
N PHE A 192 -0.35 -9.34 1.09
CA PHE A 192 -1.71 -8.90 1.37
C PHE A 192 -2.66 -9.32 0.23
N LEU A 193 -3.91 -9.58 0.57
CA LEU A 193 -5.00 -9.79 -0.39
C LEU A 193 -5.51 -8.44 -0.91
N THR A 194 -6.24 -8.46 -1.99
CA THR A 194 -6.90 -7.27 -2.57
C THR A 194 -7.85 -6.65 -1.54
N ASN A 195 -7.72 -5.34 -1.31
CA ASN A 195 -8.48 -4.56 -0.32
C ASN A 195 -8.30 -4.98 1.15
N MET A 196 -7.46 -5.96 1.48
CA MET A 196 -7.34 -6.56 2.81
C MET A 196 -7.19 -5.51 3.92
N ILE A 197 -6.22 -4.61 3.80
CA ILE A 197 -5.96 -3.60 4.86
C ILE A 197 -7.15 -2.66 5.03
N ARG A 198 -7.78 -2.24 3.95
CA ARG A 198 -8.95 -1.35 4.00
C ARG A 198 -10.15 -2.02 4.67
N ILE A 199 -10.36 -3.31 4.43
CA ILE A 199 -11.44 -4.07 5.08
C ILE A 199 -11.11 -4.32 6.56
N ILE A 200 -9.86 -4.61 6.90
CA ILE A 200 -9.40 -4.68 8.30
C ILE A 200 -9.69 -3.37 9.03
N VAL A 201 -9.30 -2.22 8.46
CA VAL A 201 -9.53 -0.91 9.08
C VAL A 201 -11.02 -0.58 9.19
N GLY A 202 -11.83 -0.94 8.19
CA GLY A 202 -13.28 -0.77 8.26
C GLY A 202 -13.94 -1.67 9.31
N SER A 203 -13.38 -2.86 9.55
CA SER A 203 -13.81 -3.74 10.63
C SER A 203 -13.37 -3.20 12.01
N MET A 204 -12.15 -2.68 12.09
CA MET A 204 -11.67 -1.98 13.29
C MET A 204 -12.53 -0.76 13.66
N ASP A 205 -13.03 0.00 12.67
CA ASP A 205 -13.94 1.12 12.92
C ASP A 205 -15.22 0.68 13.63
N LEU A 206 -15.78 -0.46 13.27
CA LEU A 206 -16.99 -0.97 13.91
C LEU A 206 -16.76 -1.33 15.39
N VAL A 207 -15.62 -1.93 15.70
CA VAL A 207 -15.29 -2.28 17.10
C VAL A 207 -14.90 -1.04 17.90
N ALA A 208 -13.99 -0.22 17.36
CA ALA A 208 -13.49 0.97 18.06
C ALA A 208 -14.57 2.06 18.26
N SER A 209 -15.67 2.02 17.50
CA SER A 209 -16.84 2.87 17.66
C SER A 209 -17.99 2.23 18.47
N GLY A 210 -17.77 1.04 19.05
CA GLY A 210 -18.75 0.35 19.90
C GLY A 210 -19.91 -0.33 19.16
N LYS A 211 -19.82 -0.50 17.83
CA LYS A 211 -20.88 -1.15 17.02
C LYS A 211 -20.75 -2.67 16.97
N ARG A 212 -19.57 -3.20 17.27
CA ARG A 212 -19.25 -4.62 17.39
C ARG A 212 -18.30 -4.82 18.56
N ASP A 213 -18.22 -6.04 19.05
CA ASP A 213 -17.26 -6.42 20.08
C ASP A 213 -15.94 -6.95 19.45
N ILE A 214 -14.93 -7.13 20.28
CA ILE A 214 -13.62 -7.57 19.84
C ILE A 214 -13.60 -9.05 19.46
N SER A 215 -14.47 -9.87 20.05
CA SER A 215 -14.60 -11.29 19.75
C SER A 215 -15.08 -11.52 18.32
N TRP A 216 -16.01 -10.66 17.84
CA TRP A 216 -16.39 -10.65 16.44
C TRP A 216 -15.19 -10.36 15.52
N PHE A 217 -14.32 -9.38 15.86
CA PHE A 217 -13.13 -9.10 15.05
C PHE A 217 -12.18 -10.32 15.03
N GLY A 218 -11.97 -10.95 16.17
CA GLY A 218 -11.15 -12.17 16.27
C GLY A 218 -11.70 -13.33 15.42
N SER A 219 -13.04 -13.54 15.40
CA SER A 219 -13.65 -14.59 14.60
C SER A 219 -13.41 -14.46 13.09
N LEU A 220 -13.27 -13.23 12.56
CA LEU A 220 -12.97 -12.99 11.17
C LEU A 220 -11.59 -13.50 10.74
N LEU A 221 -10.66 -13.71 11.68
CA LEU A 221 -9.29 -14.15 11.42
C LEU A 221 -9.14 -15.68 11.36
N SER A 222 -10.20 -16.40 11.66
CA SER A 222 -10.28 -17.86 11.51
C SER A 222 -10.79 -18.29 10.12
N GLY A 223 -11.00 -17.30 9.23
CA GLY A 223 -11.65 -17.48 7.94
C GLY A 223 -13.12 -17.08 7.97
N GLY A 224 -13.70 -16.89 6.81
CA GLY A 224 -15.10 -16.51 6.67
C GLY A 224 -15.39 -15.81 5.34
N GLU A 225 -16.63 -15.37 5.19
CA GLU A 225 -17.07 -14.67 3.99
C GLU A 225 -16.91 -13.16 4.13
N ARG A 226 -16.74 -12.48 3.00
CA ARG A 226 -16.60 -11.01 2.93
C ARG A 226 -17.77 -10.25 3.59
N CYS A 227 -18.99 -10.78 3.52
CA CYS A 227 -20.18 -10.15 4.11
C CYS A 227 -20.17 -10.11 5.63
N GLN A 228 -19.37 -10.96 6.27
CA GLN A 228 -19.21 -11.01 7.73
C GLN A 228 -18.29 -9.90 8.25
N ALA A 229 -17.36 -9.41 7.43
CA ALA A 229 -16.44 -8.34 7.78
C ALA A 229 -17.07 -6.94 7.62
N GLY A 230 -16.41 -5.93 8.19
CA GLY A 230 -16.81 -4.53 8.08
C GLY A 230 -16.71 -3.96 6.66
N PRO A 231 -17.12 -2.69 6.46
CA PRO A 231 -17.05 -2.02 5.17
C PRO A 231 -15.59 -1.83 4.72
N THR A 232 -15.38 -1.64 3.42
CA THR A 232 -14.06 -1.26 2.91
C THR A 232 -13.79 0.21 3.24
N ALA A 233 -12.81 0.50 4.09
CA ALA A 233 -12.44 1.87 4.44
C ALA A 233 -12.00 2.67 3.20
N PRO A 234 -12.18 4.01 3.16
CA PRO A 234 -11.79 4.86 2.04
C PRO A 234 -10.33 4.67 1.62
N ALA A 235 -10.06 4.70 0.31
CA ALA A 235 -8.71 4.51 -0.22
C ALA A 235 -7.76 5.65 0.17
N CYS A 236 -8.27 6.87 0.26
CA CYS A 236 -7.50 8.09 0.53
C CYS A 236 -6.71 8.09 1.84
N GLY A 237 -7.09 7.24 2.82
CA GLY A 237 -6.31 7.10 4.06
C GLY A 237 -5.17 6.10 3.97
N LEU A 238 -5.08 5.28 2.91
CA LEU A 238 -4.12 4.18 2.80
C LEU A 238 -2.88 4.57 2.02
N PHE A 239 -1.70 4.26 2.60
CA PHE A 239 -0.38 4.48 2.01
C PHE A 239 0.47 3.22 2.06
N LEU A 240 1.03 2.80 0.94
CA LEU A 240 2.16 1.88 0.92
C LEU A 240 3.42 2.68 1.28
N VAL A 241 4.00 2.42 2.45
CA VAL A 241 5.09 3.24 2.97
C VAL A 241 6.47 2.63 2.75
N ASN A 242 6.54 1.31 2.67
CA ASN A 242 7.82 0.64 2.42
C ASN A 242 7.63 -0.82 1.99
N ALA A 243 8.69 -1.40 1.39
CA ALA A 243 8.86 -2.82 1.16
C ALA A 243 10.30 -3.21 1.52
N GLY A 244 10.48 -4.34 2.20
CA GLY A 244 11.79 -4.80 2.64
C GLY A 244 12.29 -6.01 1.86
N TYR A 245 13.61 -6.07 1.71
CA TYR A 245 14.33 -7.07 0.94
C TYR A 245 15.48 -7.64 1.76
N GLY A 246 16.03 -8.79 1.35
CA GLY A 246 17.21 -9.39 1.98
C GLY A 246 18.52 -8.63 1.71
N ILE A 247 18.46 -7.57 0.91
CA ILE A 247 19.58 -6.66 0.57
C ILE A 247 19.20 -5.22 0.89
N SER A 248 20.18 -4.38 1.24
CA SER A 248 19.99 -2.93 1.34
C SER A 248 19.95 -2.35 -0.07
N LEU A 249 18.81 -1.80 -0.47
CA LEU A 249 18.64 -1.16 -1.78
C LEU A 249 19.12 0.30 -1.78
N TRP A 250 18.98 0.95 -0.65
CA TRP A 250 19.24 2.38 -0.49
C TRP A 250 20.33 2.57 0.55
N ASN A 251 21.30 3.42 0.28
CA ASN A 251 22.17 3.94 1.33
C ASN A 251 21.31 4.88 2.17
N ASP A 252 20.91 4.43 3.37
CA ASP A 252 20.26 5.29 4.35
C ASP A 252 21.28 6.38 4.73
N SER A 253 21.12 7.55 4.11
CA SER A 253 21.82 8.79 4.46
C SER A 253 20.97 9.63 5.38
#